data_585dea8bbc185c491fbc50a1194faf11
#
_entry.id   585dea8bbc185c491fbc50a1194faf11
#
_cell.length_a   1.000
_cell.length_b   1.000
_cell.length_c   1.000
_cell.angle_alpha   90.00
_cell.angle_beta   90.00
_cell.angle_gamma   90.00
#
_symmetry.space_group_name_H-M   'P 1'
#
loop_
_entity.id
_entity.type
_entity.pdbx_description
1 polymer ?
#
loop_
_entity_poly.entity_id
_entity_poly.type
_entity_poly.pdbx_seq_one_letter_code
_entity_poly.pdbx_strand_id
1 'polypeptide(L)'
;MKNILARGGIEFLAVLFGITISLWVEDSRQNSDMQKKIIDDYKNIQEEIDLDIENIDRIADLVKKQIIILEELIDYNRGEREFNGDSIIARINKVTSPTFFGTQTAYNASVSSGRLNFSSDLKISKEIALLYEHFYKRLDVNSLIYDKRMHEFRSDHFFQFSRFVSGKDAFDPITKSVFLSLNTRNALYWILNFADYNYTSRLNETKEQMLKANKIIINYLSG
;
A
#
# COMPACT_ATOMS: atom_id res chain seq x y z
N MET A 1 -30.50 -24.58 -66.74
CA MET A 1 -30.54 -23.58 -65.63
C MET A 1 -30.38 -24.19 -64.24
N LYS A 2 -31.00 -25.33 -63.88
CA LYS A 2 -30.89 -25.92 -62.52
C LYS A 2 -29.44 -26.25 -62.05
N ASN A 3 -28.57 -26.68 -62.95
CA ASN A 3 -27.18 -27.03 -62.60
C ASN A 3 -26.27 -25.84 -62.33
N ILE A 4 -26.57 -24.65 -62.90
CA ILE A 4 -25.77 -23.45 -62.69
C ILE A 4 -26.06 -22.85 -61.32
N LEU A 5 -27.34 -22.83 -60.88
CA LEU A 5 -27.75 -22.37 -59.57
C LEU A 5 -27.22 -23.28 -58.46
N ALA A 6 -27.23 -24.61 -58.66
CA ALA A 6 -26.68 -25.57 -57.72
C ALA A 6 -25.15 -25.42 -57.54
N ARG A 7 -24.42 -25.21 -58.64
CA ARG A 7 -22.97 -25.00 -58.65
C ARG A 7 -22.59 -23.68 -57.98
N GLY A 8 -23.27 -22.57 -58.27
CA GLY A 8 -23.06 -21.29 -57.64
C GLY A 8 -23.37 -21.35 -56.11
N GLY A 9 -24.41 -22.11 -55.71
CA GLY A 9 -24.73 -22.29 -54.30
C GLY A 9 -23.64 -23.07 -53.54
N ILE A 10 -23.04 -24.11 -54.16
CA ILE A 10 -21.95 -24.84 -53.51
C ILE A 10 -20.70 -23.98 -53.41
N GLU A 11 -20.34 -23.23 -54.45
CA GLU A 11 -19.20 -22.33 -54.44
C GLU A 11 -19.38 -21.22 -53.35
N PHE A 12 -20.57 -20.62 -53.25
CA PHE A 12 -20.91 -19.66 -52.21
C PHE A 12 -20.76 -20.29 -50.80
N LEU A 13 -21.30 -21.49 -50.55
CA LEU A 13 -21.17 -22.14 -49.26
C LEU A 13 -19.71 -22.49 -48.93
N ALA A 14 -18.92 -22.92 -49.92
CA ALA A 14 -17.49 -23.19 -49.70
C ALA A 14 -16.72 -21.94 -49.27
N VAL A 15 -16.99 -20.80 -49.90
CA VAL A 15 -16.39 -19.52 -49.54
C VAL A 15 -16.86 -19.09 -48.12
N LEU A 16 -18.15 -19.18 -47.85
CA LEU A 16 -18.72 -18.86 -46.54
C LEU A 16 -18.10 -19.68 -45.41
N PHE A 17 -18.00 -21.02 -45.61
CA PHE A 17 -17.32 -21.90 -44.64
C PHE A 17 -15.85 -21.55 -44.46
N GLY A 18 -15.13 -21.24 -45.56
CA GLY A 18 -13.73 -20.85 -45.49
C GLY A 18 -13.53 -19.59 -44.64
N ILE A 19 -14.36 -18.56 -44.85
CA ILE A 19 -14.31 -17.32 -44.05
C ILE A 19 -14.67 -17.60 -42.58
N THR A 20 -15.73 -18.39 -42.33
CA THR A 20 -16.17 -18.70 -40.97
C THR A 20 -15.11 -19.45 -40.19
N ILE A 21 -14.46 -20.45 -40.81
CA ILE A 21 -13.36 -21.22 -40.19
C ILE A 21 -12.16 -20.30 -39.94
N SER A 22 -11.79 -19.45 -40.89
CA SER A 22 -10.68 -18.51 -40.71
C SER A 22 -10.91 -17.52 -39.55
N LEU A 23 -12.12 -17.00 -39.44
CA LEU A 23 -12.49 -16.11 -38.33
C LEU A 23 -12.50 -16.86 -37.00
N TRP A 24 -12.99 -18.08 -36.95
CA TRP A 24 -12.97 -18.87 -35.73
C TRP A 24 -11.56 -19.23 -35.26
N VAL A 25 -10.66 -19.60 -36.21
CA VAL A 25 -9.23 -19.83 -35.86
C VAL A 25 -8.56 -18.58 -35.35
N GLU A 26 -8.81 -17.41 -35.97
CA GLU A 26 -8.23 -16.15 -35.52
C GLU A 26 -8.75 -15.76 -34.15
N ASP A 27 -10.06 -15.86 -33.87
CA ASP A 27 -10.67 -15.60 -32.58
C ASP A 27 -10.10 -16.53 -31.49
N SER A 28 -9.96 -17.84 -31.81
CA SER A 28 -9.34 -18.79 -30.88
C SER A 28 -7.88 -18.46 -30.56
N ARG A 29 -7.10 -18.00 -31.55
CA ARG A 29 -5.73 -17.55 -31.36
C ARG A 29 -5.67 -16.28 -30.49
N GLN A 30 -6.50 -15.28 -30.76
CA GLN A 30 -6.57 -14.06 -30.00
C GLN A 30 -6.97 -14.31 -28.54
N ASN A 31 -7.94 -15.20 -28.30
CA ASN A 31 -8.34 -15.61 -26.94
C ASN A 31 -7.20 -16.31 -26.20
N SER A 32 -6.45 -17.20 -26.86
CA SER A 32 -5.29 -17.87 -26.26
C SER A 32 -4.18 -16.86 -25.90
N ASP A 33 -3.88 -15.92 -26.78
CA ASP A 33 -2.88 -14.89 -26.53
C ASP A 33 -3.31 -13.92 -25.41
N MET A 34 -4.60 -13.62 -25.33
CA MET A 34 -5.17 -12.82 -24.23
C MET A 34 -5.02 -13.54 -22.88
N GLN A 35 -5.35 -14.83 -22.80
CA GLN A 35 -5.21 -15.63 -21.58
C GLN A 35 -3.74 -15.68 -21.09
N LYS A 36 -2.77 -15.84 -22.00
CA LYS A 36 -1.35 -15.79 -21.65
C LYS A 36 -0.97 -14.46 -21.01
N LYS A 37 -1.41 -13.33 -21.61
CA LYS A 37 -1.15 -12.01 -21.07
C LYS A 37 -1.79 -11.78 -19.69
N ILE A 38 -2.98 -12.32 -19.45
CA ILE A 38 -3.65 -12.28 -18.14
C ILE A 38 -2.83 -13.06 -17.09
N ILE A 39 -2.33 -14.24 -17.46
CA ILE A 39 -1.46 -15.04 -16.58
C ILE A 39 -0.17 -14.27 -16.26
N ASP A 40 0.44 -13.62 -17.23
CA ASP A 40 1.64 -12.81 -17.00
C ASP A 40 1.35 -11.59 -16.12
N ASP A 41 0.20 -10.93 -16.31
CA ASP A 41 -0.23 -9.84 -15.42
C ASP A 41 -0.39 -10.33 -13.97
N TYR A 42 -0.99 -11.50 -13.76
CA TYR A 42 -1.15 -12.06 -12.41
C TYR A 42 0.16 -12.42 -11.75
N LYS A 43 1.14 -12.95 -12.49
CA LYS A 43 2.49 -13.18 -11.97
C LYS A 43 3.17 -11.89 -11.55
N ASN A 44 3.10 -10.85 -12.38
CA ASN A 44 3.68 -9.55 -12.07
C ASN A 44 3.01 -8.91 -10.83
N ILE A 45 1.68 -9.00 -10.73
CA ILE A 45 0.93 -8.53 -9.56
C ILE A 45 1.31 -9.33 -8.31
N GLN A 46 1.49 -10.64 -8.43
CA GLN A 46 1.94 -11.50 -7.33
C GLN A 46 3.32 -11.08 -6.83
N GLU A 47 4.28 -10.89 -7.73
CA GLU A 47 5.64 -10.45 -7.39
C GLU A 47 5.64 -9.08 -6.67
N GLU A 48 4.83 -8.12 -7.14
CA GLU A 48 4.66 -6.81 -6.46
C GLU A 48 4.07 -7.00 -5.06
N ILE A 49 3.04 -7.85 -4.89
CA ILE A 49 2.42 -8.13 -3.58
C ILE A 49 3.43 -8.79 -2.62
N ASP A 50 4.25 -9.72 -3.09
CA ASP A 50 5.25 -10.39 -2.26
C ASP A 50 6.28 -9.38 -1.72
N LEU A 51 6.80 -8.49 -2.56
CA LEU A 51 7.69 -7.40 -2.14
C LEU A 51 7.01 -6.42 -1.17
N ASP A 52 5.75 -6.12 -1.39
CA ASP A 52 4.98 -5.21 -0.54
C ASP A 52 4.66 -5.85 0.82
N ILE A 53 4.50 -7.18 0.93
CA ILE A 53 4.38 -7.90 2.21
C ILE A 53 5.66 -7.75 3.04
N GLU A 54 6.83 -7.90 2.44
CA GLU A 54 8.10 -7.67 3.14
C GLU A 54 8.26 -6.21 3.59
N ASN A 55 7.88 -5.27 2.72
CA ASN A 55 7.96 -3.86 3.02
C ASN A 55 7.00 -3.45 4.15
N ILE A 56 5.75 -3.93 4.15
CA ILE A 56 4.77 -3.59 5.18
C ILE A 56 5.19 -4.12 6.55
N ASP A 57 5.84 -5.28 6.61
CA ASP A 57 6.40 -5.83 7.85
C ASP A 57 7.54 -4.95 8.39
N ARG A 58 8.43 -4.53 7.52
CA ARG A 58 9.51 -3.59 7.87
C ARG A 58 8.94 -2.27 8.40
N ILE A 59 7.92 -1.73 7.76
CA ILE A 59 7.26 -0.49 8.21
C ILE A 59 6.56 -0.70 9.57
N ALA A 60 5.85 -1.81 9.76
CA ALA A 60 5.19 -2.13 11.03
C ALA A 60 6.19 -2.21 12.19
N ASP A 61 7.37 -2.80 11.98
CA ASP A 61 8.43 -2.86 12.98
C ASP A 61 9.04 -1.48 13.28
N LEU A 62 9.16 -0.61 12.28
CA LEU A 62 9.58 0.76 12.49
C LEU A 62 8.54 1.57 13.28
N VAL A 63 7.24 1.37 13.01
CA VAL A 63 6.15 2.01 13.76
C VAL A 63 6.17 1.57 15.23
N LYS A 64 6.36 0.28 15.51
CA LYS A 64 6.52 -0.20 16.91
C LYS A 64 7.67 0.49 17.64
N LYS A 65 8.81 0.69 16.98
CA LYS A 65 9.94 1.45 17.55
C LYS A 65 9.59 2.90 17.82
N GLN A 66 8.79 3.54 16.94
CA GLN A 66 8.32 4.91 17.17
C GLN A 66 7.36 5.01 18.36
N ILE A 67 6.46 4.04 18.52
CA ILE A 67 5.55 3.94 19.66
C ILE A 67 6.35 3.95 20.97
N ILE A 68 7.36 3.10 21.09
CA ILE A 68 8.24 3.03 22.29
C ILE A 68 8.92 4.38 22.56
N ILE A 69 9.43 5.05 21.54
CA ILE A 69 10.09 6.36 21.70
C ILE A 69 9.09 7.42 22.20
N LEU A 70 7.86 7.41 21.66
CA LEU A 70 6.80 8.34 22.06
C LEU A 70 6.36 8.07 23.50
N GLU A 71 6.21 6.81 23.91
CA GLU A 71 5.91 6.42 25.31
C GLU A 71 7.01 6.91 26.28
N GLU A 72 8.28 6.69 25.92
CA GLU A 72 9.39 7.20 26.74
C GLU A 72 9.40 8.72 26.86
N LEU A 73 9.07 9.46 25.81
CA LEU A 73 8.93 10.93 25.85
C LEU A 73 7.77 11.37 26.75
N ILE A 74 6.66 10.61 26.74
CA ILE A 74 5.51 10.86 27.63
C ILE A 74 5.90 10.61 29.09
N ASP A 75 6.65 9.55 29.39
CA ASP A 75 7.16 9.27 30.72
C ASP A 75 8.03 10.41 31.25
N TYR A 76 8.94 10.95 30.44
CA TYR A 76 9.73 12.14 30.80
C TYR A 76 8.84 13.36 31.05
N ASN A 77 7.84 13.60 30.19
CA ASN A 77 6.92 14.73 30.33
C ASN A 77 6.06 14.61 31.61
N ARG A 78 5.67 13.40 32.01
CA ARG A 78 4.87 13.14 33.23
C ARG A 78 5.69 13.14 34.51
N GLY A 79 7.03 13.14 34.40
CA GLY A 79 7.93 13.00 35.53
C GLY A 79 8.04 11.57 36.07
N GLU A 80 7.63 10.56 35.32
CA GLU A 80 7.80 9.13 35.62
C GLU A 80 9.24 8.66 35.39
N ARG A 81 9.99 9.46 34.60
CA ARG A 81 11.45 9.34 34.47
C ARG A 81 12.09 10.65 34.93
N GLU A 82 13.28 10.55 35.55
CA GLU A 82 14.08 11.70 35.91
C GLU A 82 14.41 12.55 34.65
N PHE A 83 14.18 13.86 34.75
CA PHE A 83 14.38 14.78 33.62
C PHE A 83 15.84 14.80 33.18
N ASN A 84 16.10 14.40 31.95
CA ASN A 84 17.39 14.43 31.31
C ASN A 84 17.28 15.03 29.89
N GLY A 85 17.71 16.27 29.71
CA GLY A 85 17.57 17.02 28.46
C GLY A 85 18.23 16.34 27.27
N ASP A 86 19.46 15.80 27.43
CA ASP A 86 20.18 15.13 26.35
C ASP A 86 19.44 13.86 25.89
N SER A 87 18.94 13.09 26.85
CA SER A 87 18.15 11.89 26.56
C SER A 87 16.84 12.20 25.87
N ILE A 88 16.17 13.28 26.24
CA ILE A 88 14.93 13.77 25.61
C ILE A 88 15.20 14.18 24.18
N ILE A 89 16.23 15.00 23.93
CA ILE A 89 16.60 15.44 22.58
C ILE A 89 16.99 14.26 21.69
N ALA A 90 17.79 13.32 22.20
CA ALA A 90 18.18 12.14 21.47
C ALA A 90 16.96 11.32 21.00
N ARG A 91 15.89 11.27 21.81
CA ARG A 91 14.62 10.61 21.45
C ARG A 91 13.81 11.41 20.44
N ILE A 92 13.65 12.70 20.68
CA ILE A 92 12.95 13.61 19.76
C ILE A 92 13.58 13.53 18.35
N ASN A 93 14.90 13.51 18.26
CA ASN A 93 15.61 13.38 16.97
C ASN A 93 15.37 12.04 16.25
N LYS A 94 14.95 11.00 16.96
CA LYS A 94 14.59 9.70 16.40
C LYS A 94 13.11 9.56 16.06
N VAL A 95 12.27 10.51 16.49
CA VAL A 95 10.85 10.47 16.16
C VAL A 95 10.65 10.72 14.67
N THR A 96 10.05 9.75 14.00
CA THR A 96 9.75 9.79 12.56
C THR A 96 8.35 9.23 12.31
N SER A 97 7.83 9.38 11.11
CA SER A 97 6.60 8.75 10.64
C SER A 97 6.94 7.72 9.55
N PRO A 98 7.33 6.48 9.92
CA PRO A 98 7.52 5.46 8.90
C PRO A 98 6.19 5.14 8.23
N THR A 99 6.12 5.36 6.92
CA THR A 99 4.92 5.19 6.12
C THR A 99 5.12 4.16 5.03
N PHE A 100 4.07 3.41 4.74
CA PHE A 100 4.03 2.43 3.68
C PHE A 100 3.51 3.07 2.40
N PHE A 101 4.16 2.74 1.29
CA PHE A 101 3.72 3.05 -0.07
C PHE A 101 3.78 1.76 -0.88
N GLY A 102 2.62 1.30 -1.34
CA GLY A 102 2.50 0.06 -2.09
C GLY A 102 2.85 0.24 -3.57
N THR A 103 3.40 -0.81 -4.15
CA THR A 103 3.69 -0.88 -5.59
C THR A 103 2.40 -1.19 -6.34
N GLN A 104 2.10 -0.44 -7.41
CA GLN A 104 0.84 -0.55 -8.15
C GLN A 104 1.06 -0.61 -9.67
N THR A 105 2.28 -0.85 -10.15
CA THR A 105 2.62 -0.75 -11.56
C THR A 105 1.97 -1.84 -12.39
N ALA A 106 2.07 -3.10 -11.98
CA ALA A 106 1.47 -4.23 -12.68
C ALA A 106 -0.07 -4.16 -12.64
N TYR A 107 -0.64 -3.82 -11.48
CA TYR A 107 -2.08 -3.62 -11.35
C TYR A 107 -2.58 -2.55 -12.33
N ASN A 108 -1.97 -1.36 -12.33
CA ASN A 108 -2.36 -0.26 -13.19
C ASN A 108 -2.21 -0.61 -14.68
N ALA A 109 -1.17 -1.35 -15.07
CA ALA A 109 -0.98 -1.83 -16.44
C ALA A 109 -2.09 -2.79 -16.86
N SER A 110 -2.48 -3.73 -15.98
CA SER A 110 -3.56 -4.69 -16.24
C SER A 110 -4.93 -4.01 -16.34
N VAL A 111 -5.21 -3.04 -15.48
CA VAL A 111 -6.45 -2.24 -15.53
C VAL A 111 -6.50 -1.39 -16.80
N SER A 112 -5.44 -0.65 -17.12
CA SER A 112 -5.38 0.26 -18.27
C SER A 112 -5.49 -0.47 -19.60
N SER A 113 -5.03 -1.72 -19.68
CA SER A 113 -5.20 -2.56 -20.87
C SER A 113 -6.55 -3.30 -20.92
N GLY A 114 -7.38 -3.15 -19.88
CA GLY A 114 -8.67 -3.83 -19.75
C GLY A 114 -8.55 -5.32 -19.38
N ARG A 115 -7.34 -5.91 -19.31
CA ARG A 115 -7.12 -7.34 -19.13
C ARG A 115 -7.65 -7.88 -17.81
N LEU A 116 -7.57 -7.10 -16.75
CA LEU A 116 -8.11 -7.50 -15.45
C LEU A 116 -9.62 -7.86 -15.52
N ASN A 117 -10.37 -7.19 -16.39
CA ASN A 117 -11.80 -7.41 -16.60
C ASN A 117 -12.12 -8.61 -17.50
N PHE A 118 -11.15 -9.10 -18.30
CA PHE A 118 -11.29 -10.26 -19.17
C PHE A 118 -10.91 -11.58 -18.51
N SER A 119 -10.54 -11.55 -17.22
CA SER A 119 -10.29 -12.78 -16.48
C SER A 119 -11.53 -13.67 -16.45
N SER A 120 -11.33 -14.94 -16.74
CA SER A 120 -12.39 -15.96 -16.59
C SER A 120 -12.80 -16.19 -15.14
N ASP A 121 -11.93 -15.84 -14.19
CA ASP A 121 -12.20 -15.93 -12.75
C ASP A 121 -12.44 -14.53 -12.13
N LEU A 122 -13.71 -14.17 -12.08
CA LEU A 122 -14.19 -12.91 -11.47
C LEU A 122 -13.80 -12.78 -9.98
N LYS A 123 -13.52 -13.88 -9.30
CA LYS A 123 -13.12 -13.84 -7.88
C LYS A 123 -11.74 -13.25 -7.72
N ILE A 124 -10.79 -13.63 -8.57
CA ILE A 124 -9.42 -13.08 -8.54
C ILE A 124 -9.43 -11.59 -8.82
N SER A 125 -10.08 -11.18 -9.92
CA SER A 125 -10.17 -9.78 -10.31
C SER A 125 -10.78 -8.91 -9.20
N LYS A 126 -11.81 -9.41 -8.50
CA LYS A 126 -12.44 -8.72 -7.37
C LYS A 126 -11.51 -8.59 -6.16
N GLU A 127 -10.77 -9.65 -5.81
CA GLU A 127 -9.87 -9.61 -4.66
C GLU A 127 -8.65 -8.72 -4.93
N ILE A 128 -8.13 -8.74 -6.15
CA ILE A 128 -7.07 -7.81 -6.58
C ILE A 128 -7.59 -6.38 -6.54
N ALA A 129 -8.73 -6.09 -7.16
CA ALA A 129 -9.32 -4.76 -7.13
C ALA A 129 -9.61 -4.28 -5.69
N LEU A 130 -10.10 -5.15 -4.81
CA LEU A 130 -10.34 -4.83 -3.40
C LEU A 130 -9.05 -4.43 -2.69
N LEU A 131 -7.94 -5.15 -2.92
CA LEU A 131 -6.64 -4.81 -2.35
C LEU A 131 -6.20 -3.40 -2.77
N TYR A 132 -6.16 -3.13 -4.08
CA TYR A 132 -5.61 -1.87 -4.60
C TYR A 132 -6.55 -0.68 -4.44
N GLU A 133 -7.85 -0.85 -4.76
CA GLU A 133 -8.83 0.24 -4.76
C GLU A 133 -9.39 0.59 -3.38
N HIS A 134 -9.28 -0.32 -2.41
CA HIS A 134 -9.77 -0.07 -1.06
C HIS A 134 -8.65 -0.04 -0.03
N PHE A 135 -7.89 -1.14 0.13
CA PHE A 135 -6.93 -1.25 1.23
C PHE A 135 -5.71 -0.36 1.01
N TYR A 136 -5.09 -0.40 -0.18
CA TYR A 136 -3.95 0.46 -0.49
C TYR A 136 -4.33 1.95 -0.43
N LYS A 137 -5.40 2.35 -1.09
CA LYS A 137 -5.86 3.74 -1.06
C LYS A 137 -6.18 4.23 0.36
N ARG A 138 -6.76 3.36 1.17
CA ARG A 138 -7.06 3.70 2.57
C ARG A 138 -5.79 3.81 3.41
N LEU A 139 -4.82 2.94 3.19
CA LEU A 139 -3.52 3.01 3.87
C LEU A 139 -2.74 4.25 3.43
N ASP A 140 -2.74 4.60 2.14
CA ASP A 140 -2.12 5.83 1.62
C ASP A 140 -2.69 7.09 2.32
N VAL A 141 -4.00 7.19 2.46
CA VAL A 141 -4.64 8.30 3.19
C VAL A 141 -4.17 8.33 4.65
N ASN A 142 -4.07 7.18 5.32
CA ASN A 142 -3.58 7.12 6.70
C ASN A 142 -2.09 7.46 6.80
N SER A 143 -1.28 7.08 5.82
CA SER A 143 0.14 7.47 5.71
C SER A 143 0.29 8.99 5.62
N LEU A 144 -0.50 9.64 4.76
CA LEU A 144 -0.51 11.10 4.63
C LEU A 144 -0.95 11.81 5.91
N ILE A 145 -1.94 11.27 6.62
CA ILE A 145 -2.39 11.82 7.92
C ILE A 145 -1.29 11.67 8.96
N TYR A 146 -0.59 10.52 8.99
CA TYR A 146 0.50 10.28 9.93
C TYR A 146 1.67 11.25 9.69
N ASP A 147 2.09 11.40 8.44
CA ASP A 147 3.13 12.36 8.04
C ASP A 147 2.75 13.79 8.39
N LYS A 148 1.51 14.21 8.12
CA LYS A 148 1.01 15.54 8.45
C LYS A 148 1.06 15.79 9.96
N ARG A 149 0.55 14.88 10.78
CA ARG A 149 0.58 14.99 12.24
C ARG A 149 2.00 15.07 12.79
N MET A 150 2.91 14.30 12.22
CA MET A 150 4.31 14.34 12.61
C MET A 150 4.96 15.65 12.21
N HIS A 151 4.64 16.18 11.04
CA HIS A 151 5.13 17.49 10.60
C HIS A 151 4.63 18.62 11.51
N GLU A 152 3.35 18.64 11.85
CA GLU A 152 2.74 19.59 12.78
C GLU A 152 3.39 19.50 14.17
N PHE A 153 3.57 18.29 14.72
CA PHE A 153 4.24 18.09 15.98
C PHE A 153 5.67 18.66 15.96
N ARG A 154 6.43 18.40 14.91
CA ARG A 154 7.80 18.91 14.76
C ARG A 154 7.82 20.44 14.68
N SER A 155 6.92 21.02 13.88
CA SER A 155 6.82 22.47 13.71
C SER A 155 6.43 23.16 15.02
N ASP A 156 5.42 22.66 15.71
CA ASP A 156 4.78 23.39 16.81
C ASP A 156 5.42 23.09 18.17
N HIS A 157 6.07 21.92 18.31
CA HIS A 157 6.63 21.48 19.58
C HIS A 157 8.15 21.22 19.51
N PHE A 158 8.62 20.52 18.46
CA PHE A 158 10.02 20.12 18.36
C PHE A 158 10.98 21.32 18.22
N PHE A 159 10.66 22.27 17.33
CA PHE A 159 11.51 23.44 17.13
C PHE A 159 11.59 24.34 18.35
N GLN A 160 10.63 24.26 19.27
CA GLN A 160 10.67 24.98 20.53
C GLN A 160 11.65 24.35 21.51
N PHE A 161 11.99 23.06 21.38
CA PHE A 161 12.89 22.34 22.28
C PHE A 161 14.30 22.20 21.73
N SER A 162 14.46 22.12 20.39
CA SER A 162 15.76 21.93 19.79
C SER A 162 16.37 23.27 19.43
N ARG A 163 17.41 23.67 20.15
CA ARG A 163 18.32 24.67 19.62
C ARG A 163 19.27 23.95 18.65
N PHE A 164 19.23 24.30 17.39
CA PHE A 164 20.16 23.82 16.37
C PHE A 164 21.60 24.35 16.58
N VAL A 165 21.88 24.97 17.73
CA VAL A 165 23.21 25.45 18.09
C VAL A 165 23.93 24.33 18.83
N SER A 166 25.00 23.86 18.23
CA SER A 166 25.88 22.85 18.80
C SER A 166 26.42 23.27 20.17
N GLY A 167 26.21 22.42 21.17
CA GLY A 167 26.91 22.47 22.43
C GLY A 167 26.21 23.26 23.51
N LYS A 168 25.96 22.57 24.61
CA LYS A 168 25.57 22.97 25.95
C LYS A 168 24.21 23.72 26.09
N ASP A 169 23.37 23.10 26.93
CA ASP A 169 22.10 23.59 27.45
C ASP A 169 20.95 23.63 26.45
N ALA A 170 20.67 22.47 25.87
CA ALA A 170 19.49 22.27 25.02
C ALA A 170 18.17 22.56 25.78
N PHE A 171 18.19 22.56 27.10
CA PHE A 171 17.04 22.88 27.94
C PHE A 171 17.39 23.95 29.00
N ASP A 172 17.13 25.21 28.65
CA ASP A 172 16.98 26.25 29.66
C ASP A 172 15.66 26.05 30.43
N PRO A 173 15.45 26.80 31.56
CA PRO A 173 14.21 26.66 32.35
C PRO A 173 12.93 26.88 31.57
N ILE A 174 12.93 27.75 30.57
CA ILE A 174 11.76 28.03 29.71
C ILE A 174 11.46 26.82 28.81
N THR A 175 12.46 26.32 28.10
CA THR A 175 12.34 25.14 27.23
C THR A 175 11.92 23.91 28.04
N LYS A 176 12.46 23.71 29.25
CA LYS A 176 12.03 22.66 30.18
C LYS A 176 10.56 22.80 30.53
N SER A 177 10.07 24.01 30.87
CA SER A 177 8.68 24.23 31.23
C SER A 177 7.73 23.96 30.05
N VAL A 178 8.12 24.33 28.85
CA VAL A 178 7.34 24.04 27.62
C VAL A 178 7.27 22.53 27.36
N PHE A 179 8.38 21.81 27.47
CA PHE A 179 8.38 20.35 27.32
C PHE A 179 7.48 19.67 28.36
N LEU A 180 7.50 20.08 29.62
CA LEU A 180 6.70 19.50 30.69
C LEU A 180 5.23 19.98 30.67
N SER A 181 4.86 20.84 29.75
CA SER A 181 3.49 21.36 29.65
C SER A 181 2.46 20.29 29.25
N LEU A 182 1.21 20.51 29.67
CA LEU A 182 0.08 19.66 29.25
C LEU A 182 -0.12 19.71 27.72
N ASN A 183 0.17 20.84 27.08
CA ASN A 183 0.06 20.98 25.63
C ASN A 183 1.00 20.03 24.90
N THR A 184 2.27 19.97 25.28
CA THR A 184 3.24 19.02 24.72
C THR A 184 2.83 17.57 24.98
N ARG A 185 2.35 17.28 26.20
CA ARG A 185 1.84 15.94 26.55
C ARG A 185 0.70 15.51 25.64
N ASN A 186 -0.28 16.37 25.42
CA ASN A 186 -1.42 16.08 24.57
C ASN A 186 -0.99 15.87 23.10
N ALA A 187 -0.02 16.63 22.62
CA ALA A 187 0.53 16.46 21.28
C ALA A 187 1.24 15.10 21.12
N LEU A 188 2.03 14.68 22.12
CA LEU A 188 2.67 13.34 22.14
C LEU A 188 1.64 12.22 22.14
N TYR A 189 0.61 12.31 22.99
CA TYR A 189 -0.47 11.31 23.01
C TYR A 189 -1.26 11.27 21.71
N TRP A 190 -1.46 12.41 21.05
CA TRP A 190 -2.19 12.46 19.80
C TRP A 190 -1.49 11.72 18.66
N ILE A 191 -0.14 11.83 18.61
CA ILE A 191 0.66 11.07 17.64
C ILE A 191 0.72 9.60 18.04
N LEU A 192 0.98 9.31 19.32
CA LEU A 192 1.04 7.94 19.84
C LEU A 192 -0.25 7.17 19.52
N ASN A 193 -1.41 7.73 19.87
CA ASN A 193 -2.69 7.10 19.62
C ASN A 193 -2.95 6.85 18.14
N PHE A 194 -2.51 7.77 17.26
CA PHE A 194 -2.66 7.55 15.83
C PHE A 194 -1.74 6.44 15.32
N ALA A 195 -0.49 6.42 15.75
CA ALA A 195 0.48 5.39 15.35
C ALA A 195 0.03 3.99 15.82
N ASP A 196 -0.34 3.88 17.10
CA ASP A 196 -0.66 2.61 17.74
C ASP A 196 -2.02 2.06 17.27
N TYR A 197 -3.10 2.82 17.41
CA TYR A 197 -4.45 2.31 17.13
C TYR A 197 -4.87 2.45 15.66
N ASN A 198 -4.60 3.61 15.02
CA ASN A 198 -5.12 3.82 13.68
C ASN A 198 -4.20 3.26 12.61
N TYR A 199 -2.92 3.65 12.63
CA TYR A 199 -1.99 3.31 11.57
C TYR A 199 -1.58 1.84 11.61
N THR A 200 -1.26 1.32 12.79
CA THR A 200 -0.95 -0.11 12.99
C THR A 200 -2.10 -1.01 12.56
N SER A 201 -3.35 -0.65 12.90
CA SER A 201 -4.52 -1.41 12.43
C SER A 201 -4.62 -1.44 10.90
N ARG A 202 -4.37 -0.30 10.23
CA ARG A 202 -4.41 -0.24 8.75
C ARG A 202 -3.30 -1.03 8.08
N LEU A 203 -2.09 -1.03 8.65
CA LEU A 203 -1.01 -1.88 8.17
C LEU A 203 -1.41 -3.36 8.24
N ASN A 204 -1.93 -3.81 9.38
CA ASN A 204 -2.34 -5.20 9.59
C ASN A 204 -3.48 -5.61 8.64
N GLU A 205 -4.54 -4.82 8.54
CA GLU A 205 -5.67 -5.10 7.65
C GLU A 205 -5.23 -5.19 6.17
N THR A 206 -4.33 -4.28 5.76
CA THR A 206 -3.80 -4.28 4.39
C THR A 206 -2.94 -5.52 4.15
N LYS A 207 -2.08 -5.89 5.10
CA LYS A 207 -1.27 -7.11 5.01
C LYS A 207 -2.13 -8.36 4.91
N GLU A 208 -3.17 -8.48 5.72
CA GLU A 208 -4.10 -9.63 5.66
C GLU A 208 -4.74 -9.73 4.27
N GLN A 209 -5.15 -8.60 3.67
CA GLN A 209 -5.71 -8.60 2.33
C GLN A 209 -4.66 -8.93 1.25
N MET A 210 -3.41 -8.47 1.40
CA MET A 210 -2.30 -8.88 0.53
C MET A 210 -2.10 -10.40 0.53
N LEU A 211 -2.01 -11.00 1.71
CA LEU A 211 -1.85 -12.46 1.87
C LEU A 211 -3.02 -13.23 1.26
N LYS A 212 -4.24 -12.72 1.41
CA LYS A 212 -5.43 -13.32 0.81
C LYS A 212 -5.41 -13.24 -0.71
N ALA A 213 -5.12 -12.08 -1.28
CA ALA A 213 -5.04 -11.88 -2.72
C ALA A 213 -3.93 -12.74 -3.33
N ASN A 214 -2.75 -12.73 -2.71
CA ASN A 214 -1.60 -13.55 -3.12
C ASN A 214 -1.94 -15.04 -3.17
N LYS A 215 -2.54 -15.57 -2.10
CA LYS A 215 -2.98 -16.97 -2.05
C LYS A 215 -3.94 -17.35 -3.18
N ILE A 216 -4.86 -16.46 -3.52
CA ILE A 216 -5.84 -16.70 -4.59
C ILE A 216 -5.13 -16.71 -5.95
N ILE A 217 -4.19 -15.79 -6.19
CA ILE A 217 -3.39 -15.73 -7.42
C ILE A 217 -2.55 -17.01 -7.56
N ILE A 218 -1.81 -17.42 -6.51
CA ILE A 218 -0.99 -18.64 -6.52
C ILE A 218 -1.83 -19.87 -6.87
N ASN A 219 -2.99 -20.03 -6.24
CA ASN A 219 -3.88 -21.17 -6.52
C ASN A 219 -4.33 -21.20 -7.99
N TYR A 220 -4.62 -20.05 -8.57
CA TYR A 220 -5.01 -19.96 -9.98
C TYR A 220 -3.85 -20.27 -10.93
N LEU A 221 -2.64 -19.83 -10.63
CA LEU A 221 -1.46 -20.06 -11.45
C LEU A 221 -0.96 -21.53 -11.39
N SER A 222 -1.37 -22.27 -10.36
CA SER A 222 -0.97 -23.66 -10.11
C SER A 222 -1.94 -24.71 -10.69
N GLY A 223 -3.13 -24.34 -11.10
CA GLY A 223 -4.18 -25.22 -11.67
C GLY A 223 -4.27 -25.12 -13.17
#